data_246780e0206d621ec07ba1cf9a312b0f
#
_entry.id   246780e0206d621ec07ba1cf9a312b0f
#
_cell.length_a   1.000
_cell.length_b   1.000
_cell.length_c   1.000
_cell.angle_alpha   90.00
_cell.angle_beta   90.00
_cell.angle_gamma   90.00
#
_symmetry.space_group_name_H-M   'P 1'
#
loop_
_entity.id
_entity.type
_entity.pdbx_description
1 polymer ?
#
loop_
_entity_poly.entity_id
_entity_poly.type
_entity_poly.pdbx_seq_one_letter_code
_entity_poly.pdbx_strand_id
1 'polypeptide(L)'
;MKSRAYIIIGIGMVLLFASCGRQHSAEQTVKAFVEANMENGGKDISDRDFADLGTTRHISDSLIQVMRQRGARLFKSGITFPDAPDGELYYLRMSYVHEGDTLQNTFYLNQDLTEVVAFK
;
A
#
# COMPACT_ATOMS: atom_id res chain seq x y z
N MET A 1 -10.97 31.73 -26.97
CA MET A 1 -12.03 30.89 -26.43
C MET A 1 -11.72 29.39 -26.57
N LYS A 2 -11.32 28.92 -27.74
CA LYS A 2 -10.98 27.50 -27.93
C LYS A 2 -9.81 27.05 -27.08
N SER A 3 -8.81 27.90 -26.81
CA SER A 3 -7.66 27.59 -25.97
C SER A 3 -8.02 27.35 -24.51
N ARG A 4 -9.03 28.03 -23.98
CA ARG A 4 -9.48 27.79 -22.57
C ARG A 4 -10.11 26.43 -22.37
N ALA A 5 -10.90 25.98 -23.35
CA ALA A 5 -11.51 24.64 -23.28
C ALA A 5 -10.44 23.54 -23.29
N TYR A 6 -9.42 23.69 -24.13
CA TYR A 6 -8.31 22.75 -24.18
C TYR A 6 -7.51 22.68 -22.86
N ILE A 7 -7.26 23.83 -22.24
CA ILE A 7 -6.55 23.90 -20.96
C ILE A 7 -7.32 23.19 -19.86
N ILE A 8 -8.64 23.37 -19.79
CA ILE A 8 -9.49 22.71 -18.78
C ILE A 8 -9.47 21.20 -18.96
N ILE A 9 -9.58 20.71 -20.19
CA ILE A 9 -9.51 19.28 -20.49
C ILE A 9 -8.14 18.71 -20.12
N GLY A 10 -7.06 19.43 -20.43
CA GLY A 10 -5.71 19.02 -20.07
C GLY A 10 -5.51 18.88 -18.57
N ILE A 11 -6.01 19.82 -17.77
CA ILE A 11 -5.94 19.78 -16.32
C ILE A 11 -6.71 18.56 -15.76
N GLY A 12 -7.91 18.29 -16.27
CA GLY A 12 -8.70 17.15 -15.88
C GLY A 12 -7.99 15.81 -16.12
N MET A 13 -7.38 15.67 -17.29
CA MET A 13 -6.61 14.46 -17.63
C MET A 13 -5.38 14.28 -16.74
N VAL A 14 -4.67 15.35 -16.41
CA VAL A 14 -3.51 15.30 -15.52
C VAL A 14 -3.91 14.82 -14.12
N LEU A 15 -5.04 15.28 -13.60
CA LEU A 15 -5.55 14.84 -12.30
C LEU A 15 -5.91 13.34 -12.30
N LEU A 16 -6.53 12.84 -13.36
CA LEU A 16 -6.85 11.43 -13.51
C LEU A 16 -5.58 10.57 -13.56
N PHE A 17 -4.58 10.97 -14.32
CA PHE A 17 -3.30 10.28 -14.39
C PHE A 17 -2.57 10.28 -13.05
N ALA A 18 -2.60 11.39 -12.30
CA ALA A 18 -1.98 11.48 -10.99
C ALA A 18 -2.63 10.50 -10.00
N SER A 19 -3.96 10.38 -10.01
CA SER A 19 -4.70 9.44 -9.17
C SER A 19 -4.37 8.00 -9.52
N CYS A 20 -4.38 7.63 -10.80
CA CYS A 20 -4.00 6.30 -11.29
C CYS A 20 -2.53 6.00 -10.99
N GLY A 21 -1.66 7.00 -11.09
CA GLY A 21 -0.24 6.88 -10.78
C GLY A 21 0.01 6.55 -9.31
N ARG A 22 -0.73 7.16 -8.39
CA ARG A 22 -0.63 6.88 -6.96
C ARG A 22 -1.07 5.46 -6.63
N GLN A 23 -2.20 5.04 -7.17
CA GLN A 23 -2.69 3.66 -6.98
C GLN A 23 -1.65 2.67 -7.49
N HIS A 24 -1.14 2.88 -8.68
CA HIS A 24 -0.12 2.01 -9.28
C HIS A 24 1.16 1.98 -8.44
N SER A 25 1.66 3.13 -8.01
CA SER A 25 2.86 3.22 -7.16
C SER A 25 2.68 2.48 -5.85
N ALA A 26 1.53 2.64 -5.20
CA ALA A 26 1.22 1.95 -3.96
C ALA A 26 1.18 0.43 -4.17
N GLU A 27 0.55 -0.04 -5.24
CA GLU A 27 0.49 -1.47 -5.56
C GLU A 27 1.88 -2.05 -5.83
N GLN A 28 2.73 -1.33 -6.56
CA GLN A 28 4.10 -1.78 -6.82
C GLN A 28 4.93 -1.85 -5.53
N THR A 29 4.79 -0.87 -4.65
CA THR A 29 5.49 -0.86 -3.36
C THR A 29 5.04 -2.03 -2.47
N VAL A 30 3.75 -2.31 -2.42
CA VAL A 30 3.22 -3.45 -1.66
C VAL A 30 3.68 -4.77 -2.26
N LYS A 31 3.68 -4.89 -3.59
CA LYS A 31 4.18 -6.11 -4.26
C LYS A 31 5.64 -6.38 -3.92
N ALA A 32 6.48 -5.34 -3.95
CA ALA A 32 7.88 -5.47 -3.59
C ALA A 32 8.05 -5.87 -2.11
N PHE A 33 7.25 -5.30 -1.21
CA PHE A 33 7.25 -5.66 0.20
C PHE A 33 6.86 -7.12 0.41
N VAL A 34 5.82 -7.59 -0.28
CA VAL A 34 5.36 -8.98 -0.21
C VAL A 34 6.46 -9.93 -0.71
N GLU A 35 7.08 -9.63 -1.83
CA GLU A 35 8.17 -10.45 -2.38
C GLU A 35 9.36 -10.56 -1.42
N ALA A 36 9.68 -9.47 -0.72
CA ALA A 36 10.81 -9.43 0.20
C ALA A 36 10.52 -10.09 1.55
N ASN A 37 9.28 -10.01 2.03
CA ASN A 37 8.96 -10.29 3.42
C ASN A 37 7.95 -11.43 3.65
N MET A 38 7.25 -11.87 2.62
CA MET A 38 6.38 -13.05 2.72
C MET A 38 7.22 -14.32 2.53
N GLU A 39 6.85 -15.38 3.22
CA GLU A 39 7.49 -16.68 3.04
C GLU A 39 7.37 -17.12 1.57
N ASN A 40 8.44 -17.69 1.05
CA ASN A 40 8.55 -18.08 -0.37
C ASN A 40 8.33 -16.92 -1.36
N GLY A 41 8.53 -15.68 -0.92
CA GLY A 41 8.38 -14.51 -1.79
C GLY A 41 6.96 -14.29 -2.28
N GLY A 42 5.97 -14.84 -1.59
CA GLY A 42 4.58 -14.75 -2.00
C GLY A 42 4.22 -15.64 -3.19
N LYS A 43 5.01 -16.65 -3.51
CA LYS A 43 4.74 -17.57 -4.63
C LYS A 43 3.58 -18.53 -4.34
N ASP A 44 3.28 -18.74 -3.06
CA ASP A 44 2.25 -19.67 -2.61
C ASP A 44 0.85 -19.03 -2.55
N ILE A 45 0.72 -17.76 -2.91
CA ILE A 45 -0.58 -17.08 -2.92
C ILE A 45 -1.04 -16.80 -4.35
N SER A 46 -2.36 -16.73 -4.51
CA SER A 46 -3.01 -16.46 -5.79
C SER A 46 -4.15 -15.46 -5.62
N ASP A 47 -4.77 -15.09 -6.73
CA ASP A 47 -5.96 -14.21 -6.75
C ASP A 47 -5.77 -12.92 -5.97
N ARG A 48 -4.61 -12.28 -6.15
CA ARG A 48 -4.30 -10.99 -5.51
C ARG A 48 -5.23 -9.90 -6.05
N ASP A 49 -5.87 -9.20 -5.12
CA ASP A 49 -6.76 -8.10 -5.44
C ASP A 49 -6.49 -6.93 -4.52
N PHE A 50 -6.31 -5.74 -5.10
CA PHE A 50 -6.07 -4.51 -4.35
C PHE A 50 -7.33 -3.67 -4.29
N ALA A 51 -7.66 -3.17 -3.10
CA ALA A 51 -8.70 -2.18 -2.94
C ALA A 51 -8.18 -0.78 -3.32
N ASP A 52 -9.05 0.21 -3.35
CA ASP A 52 -8.65 1.58 -3.63
C ASP A 52 -7.74 2.12 -2.52
N LEU A 53 -6.70 2.86 -2.93
CA LEU A 53 -5.79 3.53 -2.03
C LEU A 53 -6.54 4.57 -1.19
N GLY A 54 -6.35 4.52 0.12
CA GLY A 54 -6.96 5.48 1.04
C GLY A 54 -5.90 6.20 1.86
N THR A 55 -6.34 7.20 2.64
CA THR A 55 -5.49 7.92 3.58
C THR A 55 -6.01 7.77 4.99
N THR A 56 -5.10 7.72 5.96
CA THR A 56 -5.44 7.75 7.38
C THR A 56 -5.04 9.12 7.92
N ARG A 57 -5.75 9.61 8.94
CA ARG A 57 -5.40 10.90 9.53
C ARG A 57 -4.15 10.82 10.38
N HIS A 58 -4.14 9.91 11.31
CA HIS A 58 -3.01 9.74 12.22
C HIS A 58 -3.05 8.34 12.84
N ILE A 59 -1.92 7.69 12.81
CA ILE A 59 -1.72 6.42 13.51
C ILE A 59 -0.61 6.67 14.54
N SER A 60 -0.90 6.37 15.80
CA SER A 60 0.08 6.59 16.86
C SER A 60 1.31 5.70 16.69
N ASP A 61 2.45 6.17 17.15
CA ASP A 61 3.69 5.39 17.15
C ASP A 61 3.52 4.07 17.90
N SER A 62 2.76 4.08 18.98
CA SER A 62 2.46 2.87 19.74
C SER A 62 1.74 1.83 18.90
N LEU A 63 0.74 2.24 18.11
CA LEU A 63 0.01 1.34 17.25
C LEU A 63 0.89 0.80 16.11
N ILE A 64 1.73 1.63 15.55
CA ILE A 64 2.70 1.21 14.53
C ILE A 64 3.62 0.12 15.10
N GLN A 65 4.14 0.31 16.30
CA GLN A 65 5.00 -0.68 16.95
C GLN A 65 4.26 -1.98 17.22
N VAL A 66 3.00 -1.92 17.65
CA VAL A 66 2.18 -3.12 17.87
C VAL A 66 2.00 -3.89 16.56
N MET A 67 1.68 -3.21 15.46
CA MET A 67 1.53 -3.85 14.16
C MET A 67 2.83 -4.50 13.70
N ARG A 68 3.97 -3.81 13.86
CA ARG A 68 5.28 -4.33 13.48
C ARG A 68 5.67 -5.58 14.28
N GLN A 69 5.35 -5.60 15.56
CA GLN A 69 5.65 -6.73 16.44
C GLN A 69 4.73 -7.91 16.20
N ARG A 70 3.46 -7.65 15.94
CA ARG A 70 2.46 -8.69 15.71
C ARG A 70 2.73 -9.48 14.43
N GLY A 71 3.13 -8.80 13.37
CA GLY A 71 3.27 -9.42 12.07
C GLY A 71 1.96 -9.96 11.54
N ALA A 72 2.04 -10.91 10.63
CA ALA A 72 0.87 -11.59 10.08
C ALA A 72 1.26 -12.99 9.60
N ARG A 73 0.26 -13.84 9.44
CA ARG A 73 0.41 -15.17 8.87
C ARG A 73 1.08 -15.08 7.49
N LEU A 74 1.99 -15.98 7.20
CA LEU A 74 2.75 -16.09 5.95
C LEU A 74 3.88 -15.07 5.80
N PHE A 75 4.02 -14.12 6.72
CA PHE A 75 5.13 -13.16 6.70
C PHE A 75 6.26 -13.61 7.60
N LYS A 76 7.48 -13.31 7.18
CA LYS A 76 8.67 -13.61 7.96
C LYS A 76 8.68 -12.80 9.25
N SER A 77 9.33 -13.31 10.28
CA SER A 77 9.60 -12.55 11.50
C SER A 77 10.81 -11.66 11.30
N GLY A 78 10.94 -10.62 12.13
CA GLY A 78 12.10 -9.76 12.11
C GLY A 78 12.20 -8.84 10.90
N ILE A 79 11.06 -8.45 10.33
CA ILE A 79 11.03 -7.52 9.19
C ILE A 79 11.59 -6.17 9.63
N THR A 80 12.49 -5.59 8.82
CA THR A 80 13.02 -4.26 9.03
C THR A 80 12.10 -3.23 8.38
N PHE A 81 11.66 -2.24 9.16
CA PHE A 81 10.83 -1.15 8.67
C PHE A 81 11.60 0.17 8.71
N PRO A 82 11.26 1.13 7.84
CA PRO A 82 11.81 2.48 7.93
C PRO A 82 11.26 3.20 9.17
N ASP A 83 11.88 4.33 9.53
CA ASP A 83 11.35 5.16 10.59
C ASP A 83 9.93 5.62 10.24
N ALA A 84 9.05 5.61 11.24
CA ALA A 84 7.67 6.03 11.03
C ALA A 84 7.61 7.53 10.76
N PRO A 85 7.02 7.96 9.62
CA PRO A 85 6.90 9.39 9.34
C PRO A 85 5.82 10.03 10.22
N ASP A 86 5.95 11.33 10.44
CA ASP A 86 4.90 12.10 11.09
C ASP A 86 3.77 12.40 10.10
N GLY A 87 2.54 12.47 10.61
CA GLY A 87 1.39 12.89 9.83
C GLY A 87 0.61 11.74 9.20
N GLU A 88 -0.05 12.05 8.09
CA GLU A 88 -0.91 11.09 7.40
C GLU A 88 -0.11 10.00 6.71
N LEU A 89 -0.69 8.79 6.72
CA LEU A 89 -0.19 7.66 5.96
C LEU A 89 -1.23 7.27 4.92
N TYR A 90 -0.77 6.68 3.83
CA TYR A 90 -1.66 5.97 2.92
C TYR A 90 -1.88 4.55 3.43
N TYR A 91 -3.00 3.96 3.08
CA TYR A 91 -3.22 2.53 3.30
C TYR A 91 -3.73 1.86 2.03
N LEU A 92 -3.29 0.63 1.83
CA LEU A 92 -3.72 -0.20 0.72
C LEU A 92 -4.01 -1.60 1.23
N ARG A 93 -5.20 -2.09 0.92
CA ARG A 93 -5.65 -3.42 1.32
C ARG A 93 -5.45 -4.38 0.17
N MET A 94 -4.87 -5.53 0.46
CA MET A 94 -4.70 -6.61 -0.51
C MET A 94 -5.39 -7.87 0.03
N SER A 95 -6.26 -8.47 -0.78
CA SER A 95 -6.80 -9.80 -0.52
C SER A 95 -6.11 -10.81 -1.43
N TYR A 96 -6.03 -12.05 -0.98
CA TYR A 96 -5.39 -13.13 -1.72
C TYR A 96 -5.85 -14.49 -1.18
N VAL A 97 -5.54 -15.54 -1.93
CA VAL A 97 -5.90 -16.90 -1.56
C VAL A 97 -4.64 -17.71 -1.25
N HIS A 98 -4.66 -18.45 -0.17
CA HIS A 98 -3.61 -19.38 0.22
C HIS A 98 -4.24 -20.69 0.70
N GLU A 99 -3.93 -21.78 0.02
CA GLU A 99 -4.45 -23.12 0.37
C GLU A 99 -5.97 -23.15 0.54
N GLY A 100 -6.68 -22.47 -0.34
CA GLY A 100 -8.15 -22.40 -0.31
C GLY A 100 -8.73 -21.35 0.62
N ASP A 101 -7.93 -20.73 1.48
CA ASP A 101 -8.38 -19.68 2.41
C ASP A 101 -8.16 -18.29 1.80
N THR A 102 -9.17 -17.43 1.92
CA THR A 102 -9.04 -16.03 1.55
C THR A 102 -8.49 -15.25 2.73
N LEU A 103 -7.36 -14.60 2.52
CA LEU A 103 -6.68 -13.78 3.51
C LEU A 103 -6.65 -12.32 3.06
N GLN A 104 -6.43 -11.42 4.00
CA GLN A 104 -6.41 -9.99 3.72
C GLN A 104 -5.40 -9.31 4.64
N ASN A 105 -4.60 -8.40 4.06
CA ASN A 105 -3.70 -7.55 4.83
C ASN A 105 -3.91 -6.09 4.43
N THR A 106 -3.69 -5.20 5.38
CA THR A 106 -3.68 -3.76 5.15
C THR A 106 -2.26 -3.25 5.33
N PHE A 107 -1.74 -2.58 4.30
CA PHE A 107 -0.38 -2.03 4.30
C PHE A 107 -0.45 -0.52 4.45
N TYR A 108 0.34 0.02 5.37
CA TYR A 108 0.43 1.46 5.59
C TYR A 108 1.72 1.96 4.96
N LEU A 109 1.60 3.00 4.12
CA LEU A 109 2.70 3.51 3.32
C LEU A 109 2.99 4.97 3.67
N ASN A 110 4.25 5.36 3.46
CA ASN A 110 4.66 6.75 3.60
C ASN A 110 3.99 7.62 2.52
N GLN A 111 4.12 8.95 2.68
CA GLN A 111 3.47 9.91 1.78
C GLN A 111 3.96 9.81 0.34
N ASP A 112 5.21 9.41 0.14
CA ASP A 112 5.79 9.26 -1.19
C ASP A 112 5.43 7.92 -1.85
N LEU A 113 4.74 7.03 -1.14
CA LEU A 113 4.35 5.70 -1.61
C LEU A 113 5.55 4.82 -1.99
N THR A 114 6.68 5.02 -1.34
CA THR A 114 7.92 4.32 -1.63
C THR A 114 8.24 3.20 -0.65
N GLU A 115 7.62 3.22 0.54
CA GLU A 115 7.93 2.27 1.61
C GLU A 115 6.69 1.88 2.40
N VAL A 116 6.64 0.61 2.80
CA VAL A 116 5.65 0.12 3.76
C VAL A 116 6.18 0.39 5.16
N VAL A 117 5.41 1.14 5.94
CA VAL A 117 5.76 1.56 7.31
C VAL A 117 5.32 0.53 8.34
N ALA A 118 4.17 -0.08 8.10
CA ALA A 118 3.59 -1.10 8.97
C ALA A 118 2.51 -1.86 8.18
N PHE A 119 2.05 -2.97 8.72
CA PHE A 119 0.94 -3.73 8.13
C PHE A 119 0.22 -4.56 9.21
N LYS A 120 -0.97 -4.99 8.87
CA LYS A 120 -1.75 -5.90 9.73
C LYS A 120 -2.57 -6.90 8.92
#